data_f9342072f1b1bed5efa8a85d63873cb2
#
_entry.id   f9342072f1b1bed5efa8a85d63873cb2
#
_cell.length_a   1.000
_cell.length_b   1.000
_cell.length_c   1.000
_cell.angle_alpha   90.00
_cell.angle_beta   90.00
_cell.angle_gamma   90.00
#
_symmetry.space_group_name_H-M   'P 1'
#
loop_
_entity.id
_entity.type
_entity.pdbx_description
1 polymer ?
#
loop_
_entity_poly.entity_id
_entity_poly.type
_entity_poly.pdbx_seq_one_letter_code
_entity_poly.pdbx_strand_id
1 'polypeptide(L)'
;MQRIYISFVLVLLCVAGASAQSNNKLVAASAARGKTVYLQRCMVCHQADGGGVPKLNAPLDGSSAVNGSDVSKLIKYIVKGFADRVEIDGELYSNAMPAAADLTDQQIADVLTFIRNSWTNKAGPVTTLQVKQIRSKLK
;
A
#
# COMPACT_ATOMS: atom_id res chain seq x y z
N MET A 1 37.74 15.97 29.24
CA MET A 1 36.37 16.30 28.82
C MET A 1 36.09 15.88 27.36
N GLN A 2 36.99 16.01 26.42
CA GLN A 2 36.77 15.69 24.99
C GLN A 2 36.47 14.20 24.70
N ARG A 3 37.03 13.26 25.47
CA ARG A 3 36.78 11.82 25.28
C ARG A 3 35.36 11.35 25.63
N ILE A 4 34.69 12.03 26.54
CA ILE A 4 33.32 11.70 26.99
C ILE A 4 32.29 12.08 25.91
N TYR A 5 32.48 13.20 25.20
CA TYR A 5 31.59 13.64 24.14
C TYR A 5 31.63 12.73 22.92
N ILE A 6 32.81 12.18 22.56
CA ILE A 6 32.94 11.27 21.42
C ILE A 6 32.20 9.96 21.67
N SER A 7 32.24 9.40 22.90
CA SER A 7 31.51 8.19 23.26
C SER A 7 29.97 8.41 23.23
N PHE A 8 29.50 9.57 23.65
CA PHE A 8 28.04 9.87 23.61
C PHE A 8 27.53 10.01 22.18
N VAL A 9 28.27 10.65 21.28
CA VAL A 9 27.89 10.79 19.87
C VAL A 9 27.88 9.46 19.16
N LEU A 10 28.83 8.57 19.44
CA LEU A 10 28.87 7.24 18.82
C LEU A 10 27.69 6.35 19.26
N VAL A 11 27.25 6.43 20.53
CA VAL A 11 26.09 5.68 21.03
C VAL A 11 24.78 6.18 20.40
N LEU A 12 24.62 7.49 20.21
CA LEU A 12 23.44 8.04 19.55
C LEU A 12 23.31 7.60 18.08
N LEU A 13 24.42 7.51 17.34
CA LEU A 13 24.42 7.06 15.94
C LEU A 13 24.04 5.58 15.80
N CYS A 14 24.42 4.72 16.75
CA CYS A 14 24.06 3.30 16.72
C CYS A 14 22.56 3.05 16.95
N VAL A 15 21.88 3.86 17.78
CA VAL A 15 20.45 3.67 18.09
C VAL A 15 19.56 4.06 16.90
N ALA A 16 19.94 5.11 16.15
CA ALA A 16 19.18 5.54 14.98
C ALA A 16 19.18 4.51 13.84
N GLY A 17 20.30 3.81 13.63
CA GLY A 17 20.44 2.76 12.61
C GLY A 17 19.58 1.53 12.88
N ALA A 18 19.44 1.11 14.13
CA ALA A 18 18.66 -0.08 14.52
C ALA A 18 17.15 0.11 14.28
N SER A 19 16.62 1.31 14.52
CA SER A 19 15.19 1.60 14.33
C SER A 19 14.78 1.61 12.85
N ALA A 20 15.61 2.18 11.97
CA ALA A 20 15.32 2.23 10.53
C ALA A 20 15.34 0.82 9.90
N GLN A 21 16.25 -0.03 10.33
CA GLN A 21 16.36 -1.42 9.84
C GLN A 21 15.19 -2.30 10.30
N SER A 22 14.67 -2.08 11.50
CA SER A 22 13.49 -2.76 12.02
C SER A 22 12.25 -2.41 11.19
N ASN A 23 12.03 -1.13 10.91
CA ASN A 23 10.89 -0.67 10.10
C ASN A 23 10.91 -1.25 8.68
N ASN A 24 12.07 -1.29 8.03
CA ASN A 24 12.20 -1.87 6.69
C ASN A 24 11.86 -3.37 6.67
N LYS A 25 12.24 -4.13 7.70
CA LYS A 25 11.86 -5.54 7.83
C LYS A 25 10.35 -5.74 7.98
N LEU A 26 9.69 -4.89 8.76
CA LEU A 26 8.24 -4.96 8.95
C LEU A 26 7.48 -4.64 7.65
N VAL A 27 7.92 -3.62 6.91
CA VAL A 27 7.34 -3.28 5.60
C VAL A 27 7.54 -4.43 4.61
N ALA A 28 8.73 -5.01 4.54
CA ALA A 28 9.01 -6.14 3.67
C ALA A 28 8.16 -7.38 4.01
N ALA A 29 8.00 -7.69 5.29
CA ALA A 29 7.14 -8.78 5.73
C ALA A 29 5.66 -8.55 5.40
N SER A 30 5.16 -7.32 5.58
CA SER A 30 3.80 -6.93 5.18
C SER A 30 3.61 -7.06 3.66
N ALA A 31 4.54 -6.53 2.87
CA ALA A 31 4.50 -6.63 1.42
C ALA A 31 4.54 -8.09 0.93
N ALA A 32 5.32 -8.96 1.58
CA ALA A 32 5.36 -10.38 1.22
C ALA A 32 4.01 -11.08 1.44
N ARG A 33 3.31 -10.82 2.55
CA ARG A 33 1.95 -11.32 2.78
C ARG A 33 0.96 -10.71 1.78
N GLY A 34 1.09 -9.41 1.52
CA GLY A 34 0.26 -8.68 0.58
C GLY A 34 0.37 -9.20 -0.85
N LYS A 35 1.57 -9.64 -1.26
CA LYS A 35 1.77 -10.30 -2.56
C LYS A 35 0.87 -11.52 -2.73
N THR A 36 0.72 -12.34 -1.69
CA THR A 36 -0.17 -13.51 -1.73
C THR A 36 -1.62 -13.10 -1.96
N VAL A 37 -2.10 -12.07 -1.23
CA VAL A 37 -3.45 -11.53 -1.44
C VAL A 37 -3.61 -10.96 -2.85
N TYR A 38 -2.62 -10.22 -3.34
CA TYR A 38 -2.63 -9.65 -4.69
C TYR A 38 -2.80 -10.72 -5.76
N LEU A 39 -2.00 -11.76 -5.72
CA LEU A 39 -2.04 -12.86 -6.69
C LEU A 39 -3.39 -13.57 -6.70
N GLN A 40 -4.04 -13.70 -5.55
CA GLN A 40 -5.32 -14.41 -5.42
C GLN A 40 -6.53 -13.55 -5.80
N ARG A 41 -6.48 -12.23 -5.59
CA ARG A 41 -7.67 -11.38 -5.60
C ARG A 41 -7.61 -10.20 -6.58
N CYS A 42 -6.43 -9.76 -6.98
CA CYS A 42 -6.24 -8.50 -7.71
C CYS A 42 -5.64 -8.71 -9.11
N MET A 43 -4.72 -9.65 -9.23
CA MET A 43 -3.90 -9.86 -10.42
C MET A 43 -4.72 -10.12 -11.69
N VAL A 44 -5.88 -10.78 -11.59
CA VAL A 44 -6.73 -11.10 -12.74
C VAL A 44 -7.18 -9.85 -13.51
N CYS A 45 -7.38 -8.73 -12.80
CA CYS A 45 -7.77 -7.45 -13.40
C CYS A 45 -6.58 -6.48 -13.55
N HIS A 46 -5.70 -6.44 -12.54
CA HIS A 46 -4.61 -5.46 -12.51
C HIS A 46 -3.29 -5.98 -13.09
N GLN A 47 -3.25 -7.22 -13.58
CA GLN A 47 -2.11 -7.89 -14.22
C GLN A 47 -0.92 -8.11 -13.26
N ALA A 48 0.03 -8.95 -13.66
CA ALA A 48 1.19 -9.28 -12.83
C ALA A 48 2.16 -8.10 -12.64
N ASP A 49 2.22 -7.22 -13.62
CA ASP A 49 3.03 -6.01 -13.64
C ASP A 49 2.35 -4.78 -13.03
N GLY A 50 1.09 -4.92 -12.59
CA GLY A 50 0.31 -3.81 -12.08
C GLY A 50 -0.17 -2.82 -13.15
N GLY A 51 0.05 -3.10 -14.43
CA GLY A 51 -0.28 -2.21 -15.55
C GLY A 51 -1.77 -2.12 -15.86
N GLY A 52 -2.58 -3.04 -15.34
CA GLY A 52 -4.01 -3.10 -15.64
C GLY A 52 -4.29 -3.45 -17.10
N VAL A 53 -5.45 -3.00 -17.59
CA VAL A 53 -5.86 -3.14 -19.00
C VAL A 53 -6.34 -1.77 -19.49
N PRO A 54 -5.73 -1.20 -20.53
CA PRO A 54 -6.06 0.14 -21.00
C PRO A 54 -7.56 0.35 -21.18
N LYS A 55 -8.09 1.44 -20.63
CA LYS A 55 -9.51 1.84 -20.66
C LYS A 55 -10.49 0.87 -19.99
N LEU A 56 -10.04 -0.28 -19.53
CA LEU A 56 -10.85 -1.28 -18.83
C LEU A 56 -10.52 -1.33 -17.34
N ASN A 57 -9.31 -1.71 -16.97
CA ASN A 57 -8.88 -1.84 -15.58
C ASN A 57 -7.72 -0.88 -15.32
N ALA A 58 -7.87 -0.02 -14.32
CA ALA A 58 -6.86 0.99 -14.00
C ALA A 58 -5.51 0.39 -13.62
N PRO A 59 -4.40 1.02 -14.01
CA PRO A 59 -3.07 0.61 -13.55
C PRO A 59 -2.92 0.91 -12.05
N LEU A 60 -2.15 0.06 -11.39
CA LEU A 60 -1.68 0.27 -10.02
C LEU A 60 -0.23 0.74 -10.02
N ASP A 61 0.55 0.32 -11.03
CA ASP A 61 1.90 0.81 -11.22
C ASP A 61 1.90 2.26 -11.72
N GLY A 62 2.70 3.10 -11.10
CA GLY A 62 2.84 4.51 -11.45
C GLY A 62 1.64 5.41 -11.10
N SER A 63 0.49 4.85 -10.71
CA SER A 63 -0.73 5.61 -10.46
C SER A 63 -0.57 6.64 -9.34
N SER A 64 -1.03 7.86 -9.57
CA SER A 64 -1.03 8.93 -8.57
C SER A 64 -1.87 8.57 -7.34
N ALA A 65 -2.97 7.85 -7.52
CA ALA A 65 -3.82 7.37 -6.44
C ALA A 65 -3.09 6.38 -5.52
N VAL A 66 -2.25 5.50 -6.10
CA VAL A 66 -1.45 4.52 -5.35
C VAL A 66 -0.29 5.19 -4.63
N ASN A 67 0.40 6.14 -5.28
CA ASN A 67 1.57 6.79 -4.72
C ASN A 67 1.24 7.97 -3.80
N GLY A 68 0.01 8.43 -3.77
CA GLY A 68 -0.46 9.53 -2.92
C GLY A 68 -0.34 9.23 -1.42
N SER A 69 -0.35 10.27 -0.60
CA SER A 69 -0.28 10.16 0.87
C SER A 69 -1.61 9.74 1.51
N ASP A 70 -2.75 10.06 0.87
CA ASP A 70 -4.07 9.66 1.35
C ASP A 70 -4.46 8.29 0.82
N VAL A 71 -4.44 7.30 1.71
CA VAL A 71 -4.81 5.91 1.41
C VAL A 71 -6.30 5.62 1.57
N SER A 72 -7.10 6.60 1.99
CA SER A 72 -8.53 6.40 2.30
C SER A 72 -9.33 5.97 1.07
N LYS A 73 -9.02 6.57 -0.08
CA LYS A 73 -9.65 6.24 -1.37
C LYS A 73 -9.34 4.80 -1.79
N LEU A 74 -8.09 4.35 -1.63
CA LEU A 74 -7.69 2.97 -1.95
C LEU A 74 -8.41 1.95 -1.06
N ILE A 75 -8.46 2.23 0.25
CA ILE A 75 -9.16 1.37 1.21
C ILE A 75 -10.66 1.31 0.88
N LYS A 76 -11.29 2.46 0.55
CA LYS A 76 -12.68 2.53 0.12
C LYS A 76 -12.94 1.69 -1.14
N TYR A 77 -12.07 1.76 -2.14
CA TYR A 77 -12.19 0.97 -3.36
C TYR A 77 -12.14 -0.53 -3.09
N ILE A 78 -11.25 -0.98 -2.22
CA ILE A 78 -11.19 -2.42 -1.85
C ILE A 78 -12.45 -2.83 -1.09
N VAL A 79 -12.89 -2.04 -0.10
CA VAL A 79 -14.00 -2.43 0.79
C VAL A 79 -15.36 -2.35 0.11
N LYS A 80 -15.59 -1.29 -0.69
CA LYS A 80 -16.91 -1.04 -1.32
C LYS A 80 -16.97 -1.41 -2.79
N GLY A 81 -15.82 -1.50 -3.46
CA GLY A 81 -15.78 -1.55 -4.91
C GLY A 81 -16.36 -0.27 -5.54
N PHE A 82 -16.60 -0.32 -6.81
CA PHE A 82 -17.37 0.67 -7.58
C PHE A 82 -17.92 0.01 -8.85
N ALA A 83 -19.10 0.47 -9.29
CA ALA A 83 -19.78 -0.05 -10.48
C ALA A 83 -19.63 0.89 -11.69
N ASP A 84 -19.46 2.18 -11.43
CA ASP A 84 -19.39 3.20 -12.47
C ASP A 84 -17.96 3.36 -13.01
N ARG A 85 -17.87 4.09 -14.13
CA ARG A 85 -16.57 4.48 -14.67
C ARG A 85 -15.80 5.33 -13.66
N VAL A 86 -14.51 5.12 -13.61
CA VAL A 86 -13.61 5.89 -12.74
C VAL A 86 -12.54 6.58 -13.58
N GLU A 87 -12.29 7.85 -13.28
CA GLU A 87 -11.17 8.59 -13.85
C GLU A 87 -9.97 8.49 -12.91
N ILE A 88 -8.83 8.05 -13.46
CA ILE A 88 -7.55 7.95 -12.75
C ILE A 88 -6.47 8.50 -13.69
N ASP A 89 -5.74 9.50 -13.22
CA ASP A 89 -4.65 10.15 -13.96
C ASP A 89 -5.07 10.67 -15.35
N GLY A 90 -6.31 11.17 -15.47
CA GLY A 90 -6.87 11.73 -16.70
C GLY A 90 -7.42 10.70 -17.69
N GLU A 91 -7.38 9.41 -17.35
CA GLU A 91 -7.93 8.33 -18.17
C GLU A 91 -9.19 7.72 -17.52
N LEU A 92 -10.19 7.39 -18.34
CA LEU A 92 -11.41 6.73 -17.92
C LEU A 92 -11.29 5.21 -18.04
N TYR A 93 -11.62 4.52 -16.95
CA TYR A 93 -11.65 3.05 -16.87
C TYR A 93 -13.08 2.59 -16.69
N SER A 94 -13.50 1.61 -17.50
CA SER A 94 -14.92 1.25 -17.62
C SER A 94 -15.33 0.00 -16.84
N ASN A 95 -14.39 -0.84 -16.41
CA ASN A 95 -14.75 -2.04 -15.67
C ASN A 95 -15.06 -1.72 -14.20
N ALA A 96 -16.12 -2.33 -13.71
CA ALA A 96 -16.43 -2.31 -12.29
C ALA A 96 -15.33 -3.00 -11.49
N MET A 97 -15.01 -2.45 -10.33
CA MET A 97 -14.16 -3.12 -9.34
C MET A 97 -15.06 -3.76 -8.29
N PRO A 98 -15.12 -5.09 -8.20
CA PRO A 98 -15.93 -5.75 -7.17
C PRO A 98 -15.39 -5.46 -5.78
N ALA A 99 -16.29 -5.36 -4.80
CA ALA A 99 -15.91 -5.23 -3.41
C ALA A 99 -15.16 -6.47 -2.91
N ALA A 100 -14.14 -6.28 -2.10
CA ALA A 100 -13.44 -7.33 -1.37
C ALA A 100 -13.58 -7.10 0.15
N ALA A 101 -14.83 -6.91 0.60
CA ALA A 101 -15.16 -6.61 1.99
C ALA A 101 -14.89 -7.79 2.96
N ASP A 102 -14.71 -8.99 2.43
CA ASP A 102 -14.35 -10.21 3.16
C ASP A 102 -12.87 -10.22 3.60
N LEU A 103 -12.01 -9.41 2.99
CA LEU A 103 -10.63 -9.27 3.44
C LEU A 103 -10.58 -8.65 4.84
N THR A 104 -9.73 -9.22 5.70
CA THR A 104 -9.45 -8.64 7.01
C THR A 104 -8.72 -7.30 6.90
N ASP A 105 -8.76 -6.47 7.95
CA ASP A 105 -8.03 -5.20 7.97
C ASP A 105 -6.52 -5.41 7.76
N GLN A 106 -5.97 -6.52 8.28
CA GLN A 106 -4.58 -6.88 8.06
C GLN A 106 -4.29 -7.22 6.60
N GLN A 107 -5.15 -7.99 5.94
CA GLN A 107 -4.97 -8.36 4.53
C GLN A 107 -5.07 -7.12 3.62
N ILE A 108 -5.97 -6.19 3.91
CA ILE A 108 -6.06 -4.92 3.18
C ILE A 108 -4.81 -4.08 3.38
N ALA A 109 -4.31 -3.97 4.61
CA ALA A 109 -3.07 -3.25 4.91
C ALA A 109 -1.88 -3.87 4.18
N ASP A 110 -1.77 -5.20 4.22
CA ASP A 110 -0.69 -5.94 3.59
C ASP A 110 -0.71 -5.81 2.06
N VAL A 111 -1.88 -5.98 1.41
CA VAL A 111 -1.98 -5.87 -0.05
C VAL A 111 -1.71 -4.45 -0.53
N LEU A 112 -2.19 -3.43 0.17
CA LEU A 112 -1.89 -2.05 -0.15
C LEU A 112 -0.40 -1.73 0.07
N THR A 113 0.21 -2.26 1.12
CA THR A 113 1.66 -2.13 1.34
C THR A 113 2.44 -2.77 0.20
N PHE A 114 2.04 -3.96 -0.28
CA PHE A 114 2.64 -4.61 -1.45
C PHE A 114 2.51 -3.72 -2.68
N ILE A 115 1.30 -3.31 -3.07
CA ILE A 115 1.04 -2.50 -4.26
C ILE A 115 1.86 -1.21 -4.25
N ARG A 116 1.91 -0.52 -3.10
CA ARG A 116 2.61 0.76 -2.92
C ARG A 116 4.14 0.66 -2.89
N ASN A 117 4.69 -0.55 -2.83
CA ASN A 117 6.13 -0.81 -2.82
C ASN A 117 6.56 -1.80 -3.91
N SER A 118 5.71 -2.03 -4.91
CA SER A 118 5.99 -2.92 -6.05
C SER A 118 6.16 -2.13 -7.32
N TRP A 119 6.77 -2.77 -8.30
CA TRP A 119 7.05 -2.22 -9.64
C TRP A 119 7.82 -0.90 -9.54
N THR A 120 7.28 0.20 -10.07
CA THR A 120 7.90 1.54 -9.97
C THR A 120 7.44 2.32 -8.74
N ASN A 121 6.42 1.82 -8.01
CA ASN A 121 5.87 2.50 -6.84
C ASN A 121 6.85 2.51 -5.66
N LYS A 122 6.97 3.68 -5.00
CA LYS A 122 7.82 3.88 -3.80
C LYS A 122 7.08 4.75 -2.78
N ALA A 123 5.98 4.23 -2.25
CA ALA A 123 5.16 4.92 -1.27
C ALA A 123 5.23 4.23 0.10
N GLY A 124 4.80 4.93 1.14
CA GLY A 124 4.82 4.38 2.50
C GLY A 124 3.86 3.20 2.70
N PRO A 125 4.09 2.36 3.72
CA PRO A 125 3.22 1.26 4.05
C PRO A 125 1.83 1.74 4.51
N VAL A 126 0.87 0.85 4.45
CA VAL A 126 -0.47 1.05 5.03
C VAL A 126 -0.59 0.21 6.30
N THR A 127 -1.07 0.81 7.37
CA THR A 127 -1.22 0.13 8.66
C THR A 127 -2.62 -0.44 8.84
N THR A 128 -2.74 -1.52 9.60
CA THR A 128 -4.04 -2.11 9.99
C THR A 128 -4.92 -1.10 10.72
N LEU A 129 -4.32 -0.19 11.50
CA LEU A 129 -5.06 0.86 12.20
C LEU A 129 -5.71 1.84 11.22
N GLN A 130 -5.00 2.28 10.18
CA GLN A 130 -5.56 3.13 9.13
C GLN A 130 -6.75 2.44 8.45
N VAL A 131 -6.60 1.16 8.07
CA VAL A 131 -7.68 0.39 7.47
C VAL A 131 -8.90 0.32 8.39
N LYS A 132 -8.71 -0.03 9.67
CA LYS A 132 -9.78 -0.11 10.66
C LYS A 132 -10.53 1.22 10.84
N GLN A 133 -9.79 2.33 10.94
CA GLN A 133 -10.37 3.67 11.09
C GLN A 133 -11.20 4.09 9.88
N ILE A 134 -10.73 3.78 8.67
CA ILE A 134 -11.44 4.14 7.44
C ILE A 134 -12.65 3.23 7.26
N ARG A 135 -12.48 1.92 7.42
CA ARG A 135 -13.57 0.93 7.30
C ARG A 135 -14.73 1.23 8.26
N SER A 136 -14.45 1.67 9.48
CA SER A 136 -15.50 2.02 10.45
C SER A 136 -16.40 3.18 9.99
N LYS A 137 -15.89 4.06 9.12
CA LYS A 137 -16.62 5.20 8.54
C LYS A 137 -17.39 4.83 7.25
N LEU A 138 -17.16 3.64 6.72
CA LEU A 138 -17.79 3.16 5.47
C LEU A 138 -19.04 2.32 5.71
N LYS A 139 -19.45 2.18 6.97
CA LYS A 139 -20.67 1.44 7.35
C LYS A 139 -21.93 2.18 6.92
#